data_1d6bff3b6f04d1698cca09f9614a5ba4
#
_entry.id   1d6bff3b6f04d1698cca09f9614a5ba4
#
_cell.length_a   1.000
_cell.length_b   1.000
_cell.length_c   1.000
_cell.angle_alpha   90.00
_cell.angle_beta   90.00
_cell.angle_gamma   90.00
#
_symmetry.space_group_name_H-M   'P 1'
#
loop_
_entity.id
_entity.type
_entity.pdbx_description
1 polymer ?
#
loop_
_entity_poly.entity_id
_entity_poly.type
_entity_poly.pdbx_seq_one_letter_code
_entity_poly.pdbx_strand_id
1 'polypeptide(L)'
;MTRLRWLDAGTGPVVVLLHAFPCDHRMWDAQVPVLVEAGWRVLVPDLPGFGDSALPESLPENLPENLPEAGPSLGAVVELIVADLLEMGVDRLIVGGLSVGGYLVMEWLRKDPQMLAGIALCDTKATADAPAARQGRLEMAAAIESDPTVTAGLLRERVLPVIVGETTHAHRTEVVALVTGWMDAAAPQTIAWYQRAMAARPDSLDTLAECEVPALVLWGEQDSMSDRSEQQLMLDALRDARFTVIAGAGHLSAIENPADVGSELLAFAQAVRRSTLDG
;
A
#
# COMPACT_ATOMS: atom_id res chain seq x y z
N MET A 1 15.07 -7.46 -17.07
CA MET A 1 15.46 -7.45 -15.64
C MET A 1 14.43 -6.62 -14.89
N THR A 2 13.88 -7.14 -13.80
CA THR A 2 12.95 -6.39 -12.93
C THR A 2 13.61 -5.11 -12.41
N ARG A 3 12.84 -4.04 -12.31
CA ARG A 3 13.32 -2.72 -11.84
C ARG A 3 13.25 -2.60 -10.33
N LEU A 4 12.32 -3.36 -9.73
CA LEU A 4 12.12 -3.43 -8.29
C LEU A 4 12.72 -4.71 -7.71
N ARG A 5 12.99 -4.70 -6.41
CA ARG A 5 13.30 -5.90 -5.64
C ARG A 5 11.98 -6.54 -5.22
N TRP A 6 11.86 -7.83 -5.45
CA TRP A 6 10.67 -8.61 -5.18
C TRP A 6 10.99 -9.78 -4.26
N LEU A 7 10.17 -9.96 -3.23
CA LEU A 7 9.98 -11.27 -2.63
C LEU A 7 9.03 -12.03 -3.55
N ASP A 8 9.43 -13.21 -4.02
CA ASP A 8 8.62 -14.09 -4.88
C ASP A 8 8.61 -15.47 -4.22
N ALA A 9 7.47 -15.88 -3.70
CA ALA A 9 7.31 -17.10 -2.92
C ALA A 9 6.09 -17.91 -3.35
N GLY A 10 6.23 -19.24 -3.36
CA GLY A 10 5.15 -20.16 -3.71
C GLY A 10 4.96 -20.31 -5.22
N THR A 11 3.86 -20.99 -5.58
CA THR A 11 3.46 -21.25 -6.97
C THR A 11 1.93 -21.23 -7.05
N GLY A 12 1.37 -20.99 -8.25
CA GLY A 12 -0.09 -20.96 -8.47
C GLY A 12 -0.60 -19.59 -8.87
N PRO A 13 -1.90 -19.30 -8.67
CA PRO A 13 -2.44 -17.97 -8.92
C PRO A 13 -1.72 -16.90 -8.10
N VAL A 14 -1.65 -15.67 -8.64
CA VAL A 14 -0.80 -14.64 -8.07
C VAL A 14 -1.57 -13.72 -7.13
N VAL A 15 -0.95 -13.45 -5.97
CA VAL A 15 -1.32 -12.36 -5.06
C VAL A 15 -0.14 -11.39 -4.96
N VAL A 16 -0.37 -10.11 -5.21
CA VAL A 16 0.60 -9.03 -5.00
C VAL A 16 0.24 -8.25 -3.74
N LEU A 17 1.20 -7.99 -2.85
CA LEU A 17 0.98 -7.23 -1.62
C LEU A 17 1.88 -6.00 -1.59
N LEU A 18 1.28 -4.81 -1.57
CA LEU A 18 1.96 -3.52 -1.59
C LEU A 18 2.04 -2.95 -0.17
N HIS A 19 3.26 -2.66 0.29
CA HIS A 19 3.50 -2.21 1.65
C HIS A 19 3.13 -0.74 1.89
N ALA A 20 3.03 -0.35 3.16
CA ALA A 20 2.81 1.02 3.61
C ALA A 20 4.09 1.86 3.59
N PHE A 21 3.91 3.18 3.61
CA PHE A 21 4.95 4.15 3.94
C PHE A 21 5.15 4.19 5.49
N PRO A 22 6.37 4.22 6.01
CA PRO A 22 7.66 4.08 5.35
C PRO A 22 8.28 2.67 5.51
N CYS A 23 7.45 1.63 5.34
CA CYS A 23 7.85 0.23 5.47
C CYS A 23 8.53 -0.31 4.21
N ASP A 24 8.80 -1.62 4.19
CA ASP A 24 9.25 -2.40 3.04
C ASP A 24 8.50 -3.75 2.97
N HIS A 25 8.91 -4.65 2.05
CA HIS A 25 8.27 -5.95 1.85
C HIS A 25 8.09 -6.77 3.14
N ARG A 26 8.99 -6.62 4.14
CA ARG A 26 8.96 -7.35 5.41
C ARG A 26 7.69 -7.06 6.24
N MET A 27 6.96 -5.99 5.91
CA MET A 27 5.67 -5.72 6.52
C MET A 27 4.68 -6.90 6.32
N TRP A 28 4.85 -7.67 5.24
CA TRP A 28 3.99 -8.78 4.86
C TRP A 28 4.56 -10.17 5.22
N ASP A 29 5.68 -10.24 5.98
CA ASP A 29 6.37 -11.51 6.32
C ASP A 29 5.46 -12.55 6.99
N ALA A 30 4.46 -12.10 7.75
CA ALA A 30 3.53 -13.01 8.41
C ALA A 30 2.39 -13.50 7.49
N GLN A 31 2.01 -12.73 6.47
CA GLN A 31 0.93 -13.09 5.54
C GLN A 31 1.42 -13.97 4.39
N VAL A 32 2.66 -13.79 3.97
CA VAL A 32 3.27 -14.56 2.87
C VAL A 32 3.16 -16.07 3.10
N PRO A 33 3.62 -16.67 4.22
CA PRO A 33 3.53 -18.11 4.42
C PRO A 33 2.09 -18.62 4.44
N VAL A 34 1.16 -17.88 5.00
CA VAL A 34 -0.27 -18.25 5.05
C VAL A 34 -0.85 -18.44 3.64
N LEU A 35 -0.54 -17.51 2.73
CA LEU A 35 -0.99 -17.57 1.34
C LEU A 35 -0.24 -18.65 0.55
N VAL A 36 1.07 -18.78 0.74
CA VAL A 36 1.91 -19.78 0.06
C VAL A 36 1.48 -21.20 0.42
N GLU A 37 1.22 -21.49 1.69
CA GLU A 37 0.73 -22.80 2.16
C GLU A 37 -0.64 -23.16 1.57
N ALA A 38 -1.45 -22.14 1.22
CA ALA A 38 -2.73 -22.33 0.56
C ALA A 38 -2.64 -22.41 -0.99
N GLY A 39 -1.43 -22.46 -1.55
CA GLY A 39 -1.18 -22.67 -2.97
C GLY A 39 -1.26 -21.40 -3.82
N TRP A 40 -0.87 -20.25 -3.26
CA TRP A 40 -0.72 -19.00 -3.97
C TRP A 40 0.75 -18.69 -4.26
N ARG A 41 1.02 -18.06 -5.39
CA ARG A 41 2.29 -17.36 -5.61
C ARG A 41 2.15 -15.95 -5.07
N VAL A 42 2.96 -15.58 -4.11
CA VAL A 42 2.91 -14.28 -3.44
C VAL A 42 4.09 -13.43 -3.88
N LEU A 43 3.80 -12.26 -4.41
CA LEU A 43 4.78 -11.29 -4.89
C LEU A 43 4.69 -10.03 -4.03
N VAL A 44 5.80 -9.65 -3.41
CA VAL A 44 5.86 -8.46 -2.56
C VAL A 44 7.03 -7.59 -3.00
N PRO A 45 6.77 -6.45 -3.65
CA PRO A 45 7.85 -5.55 -4.03
C PRO A 45 8.30 -4.70 -2.84
N ASP A 46 9.57 -4.35 -2.81
CA ASP A 46 9.96 -3.09 -2.19
C ASP A 46 9.55 -1.96 -3.13
N LEU A 47 8.71 -1.05 -2.67
CA LEU A 47 8.34 0.12 -3.46
C LEU A 47 9.57 1.00 -3.71
N PRO A 48 9.62 1.78 -4.80
CA PRO A 48 10.78 2.60 -5.17
C PRO A 48 11.32 3.42 -3.99
N GLY A 49 12.59 3.27 -3.69
CA GLY A 49 13.28 3.96 -2.60
C GLY A 49 13.17 3.31 -1.22
N PHE A 50 12.38 2.22 -1.07
CA PHE A 50 12.28 1.45 0.16
C PHE A 50 12.97 0.09 0.02
N GLY A 51 13.37 -0.49 1.16
CA GLY A 51 14.08 -1.76 1.20
C GLY A 51 15.29 -1.77 0.29
N ASP A 52 15.34 -2.74 -0.61
CA ASP A 52 16.42 -2.91 -1.59
C ASP A 52 16.08 -2.34 -2.98
N SER A 53 14.94 -1.65 -3.14
CA SER A 53 14.57 -0.96 -4.39
C SER A 53 15.12 0.46 -4.40
N ALA A 54 15.88 0.82 -5.45
CA ALA A 54 16.34 2.18 -5.62
C ALA A 54 15.17 3.13 -5.93
N LEU A 55 15.27 4.38 -5.47
CA LEU A 55 14.41 5.45 -5.98
C LEU A 55 14.97 5.85 -7.34
N PRO A 56 14.19 5.79 -8.43
CA PRO A 56 14.67 6.22 -9.73
C PRO A 56 15.10 7.70 -9.71
N GLU A 57 16.28 8.02 -10.21
CA GLU A 57 16.77 9.41 -10.35
C GLU A 57 15.91 10.22 -11.33
N SER A 58 15.34 9.53 -12.32
CA SER A 58 14.27 10.02 -13.20
C SER A 58 13.30 8.87 -13.45
N LEU A 59 12.01 9.16 -13.52
CA LEU A 59 11.06 8.21 -14.07
C LEU A 59 11.45 7.88 -15.50
N PRO A 60 11.20 6.64 -16.02
CA PRO A 60 11.62 6.25 -17.36
C PRO A 60 11.23 7.29 -18.40
N GLU A 61 12.18 7.71 -19.26
CA GLU A 61 11.99 8.70 -20.34
C GLU A 61 10.89 8.28 -21.36
N ASN A 62 10.45 7.03 -21.29
CA ASN A 62 9.42 6.45 -22.16
C ASN A 62 8.01 6.49 -21.56
N LEU A 63 7.76 7.29 -20.53
CA LEU A 63 6.40 7.58 -20.11
C LEU A 63 5.68 8.37 -21.23
N PRO A 64 4.37 8.12 -21.46
CA PRO A 64 3.61 8.85 -22.48
C PRO A 64 3.81 10.36 -22.33
N GLU A 65 4.05 11.07 -23.43
CA GLU A 65 4.32 12.52 -23.51
C GLU A 65 3.24 13.42 -22.85
N ASN A 66 2.14 12.82 -22.37
CA ASN A 66 0.99 13.49 -21.80
C ASN A 66 0.97 13.54 -20.27
N LEU A 67 2.02 13.03 -19.57
CA LEU A 67 2.09 13.23 -18.12
C LEU A 67 2.57 14.66 -17.82
N PRO A 68 1.93 15.37 -16.85
CA PRO A 68 2.43 16.68 -16.45
C PRO A 68 3.88 16.56 -15.98
N GLU A 69 4.68 17.59 -16.29
CA GLU A 69 6.12 17.69 -16.00
C GLU A 69 6.54 16.90 -14.74
N ALA A 70 7.46 15.97 -14.94
CA ALA A 70 7.88 14.88 -14.09
C ALA A 70 8.04 15.19 -12.58
N GLY A 71 6.92 15.24 -11.88
CA GLY A 71 6.89 15.29 -10.42
C GLY A 71 6.67 13.89 -9.82
N PRO A 72 6.87 13.73 -8.50
CA PRO A 72 6.54 12.50 -7.80
C PRO A 72 5.09 12.07 -8.04
N SER A 73 4.89 10.84 -8.56
CA SER A 73 3.57 10.34 -8.97
C SER A 73 3.40 8.88 -8.58
N LEU A 74 2.31 8.56 -7.87
CA LEU A 74 1.92 7.18 -7.56
C LEU A 74 1.62 6.39 -8.84
N GLY A 75 1.12 7.06 -9.88
CA GLY A 75 0.89 6.43 -11.18
C GLY A 75 2.16 5.87 -11.84
N ALA A 76 3.28 6.55 -11.67
CA ALA A 76 4.56 6.06 -12.17
C ALA A 76 5.06 4.84 -11.37
N VAL A 77 4.77 4.75 -10.07
CA VAL A 77 5.07 3.56 -9.27
C VAL A 77 4.27 2.37 -9.79
N VAL A 78 2.98 2.55 -10.08
CA VAL A 78 2.12 1.50 -10.67
C VAL A 78 2.69 1.02 -12.00
N GLU A 79 3.13 1.92 -12.88
CA GLU A 79 3.71 1.56 -14.17
C GLU A 79 4.98 0.71 -14.03
N LEU A 80 5.85 1.01 -13.05
CA LEU A 80 7.01 0.17 -12.73
C LEU A 80 6.59 -1.22 -12.25
N ILE A 81 5.62 -1.31 -11.35
CA ILE A 81 5.08 -2.56 -10.82
C ILE A 81 4.51 -3.42 -11.98
N VAL A 82 3.64 -2.83 -12.81
CA VAL A 82 3.01 -3.53 -13.94
C VAL A 82 4.06 -4.02 -14.93
N ALA A 83 5.05 -3.17 -15.27
CA ALA A 83 6.10 -3.55 -16.21
C ALA A 83 6.93 -4.74 -15.70
N ASP A 84 7.28 -4.78 -14.40
CA ASP A 84 7.99 -5.91 -13.80
C ASP A 84 7.13 -7.18 -13.80
N LEU A 85 5.84 -7.08 -13.47
CA LEU A 85 4.93 -8.23 -13.45
C LEU A 85 4.74 -8.83 -14.85
N LEU A 86 4.64 -7.99 -15.88
CA LEU A 86 4.59 -8.46 -17.27
C LEU A 86 5.89 -9.17 -17.69
N GLU A 87 7.06 -8.67 -17.26
CA GLU A 87 8.34 -9.37 -17.48
C GLU A 87 8.40 -10.72 -16.74
N MET A 88 7.72 -10.86 -15.59
CA MET A 88 7.58 -12.12 -14.85
C MET A 88 6.51 -13.07 -15.42
N GLY A 89 5.82 -12.66 -16.50
CA GLY A 89 4.73 -13.42 -17.12
C GLY A 89 3.44 -13.45 -16.32
N VAL A 90 3.20 -12.41 -15.50
CA VAL A 90 1.97 -12.26 -14.71
C VAL A 90 1.03 -11.33 -15.46
N ASP A 91 -0.13 -11.86 -15.86
CA ASP A 91 -1.17 -11.14 -16.61
C ASP A 91 -2.49 -11.03 -15.83
N ARG A 92 -2.64 -11.80 -14.73
CA ARG A 92 -3.82 -11.78 -13.87
C ARG A 92 -3.44 -12.02 -12.42
N LEU A 93 -3.97 -11.20 -11.50
CA LEU A 93 -3.62 -11.26 -10.09
C LEU A 93 -4.69 -10.67 -9.17
N ILE A 94 -4.61 -11.00 -7.89
CA ILE A 94 -5.25 -10.24 -6.81
C ILE A 94 -4.18 -9.26 -6.29
N VAL A 95 -4.54 -8.00 -6.07
CA VAL A 95 -3.65 -7.03 -5.46
C VAL A 95 -4.19 -6.54 -4.12
N GLY A 96 -3.38 -6.60 -3.09
CA GLY A 96 -3.65 -5.99 -1.78
C GLY A 96 -2.67 -4.85 -1.51
N GLY A 97 -3.13 -3.79 -0.86
CA GLY A 97 -2.27 -2.69 -0.48
C GLY A 97 -2.69 -2.05 0.83
N LEU A 98 -1.70 -1.77 1.69
CA LEU A 98 -1.92 -1.10 2.95
C LEU A 98 -1.50 0.36 2.86
N SER A 99 -2.36 1.30 3.30
CA SER A 99 -2.07 2.74 3.33
C SER A 99 -1.69 3.27 1.94
N VAL A 100 -0.44 3.70 1.72
CA VAL A 100 0.04 4.10 0.40
C VAL A 100 -0.05 2.97 -0.62
N GLY A 101 0.14 1.72 -0.19
CA GLY A 101 -0.13 0.54 -1.03
C GLY A 101 -1.58 0.51 -1.54
N GLY A 102 -2.55 0.89 -0.70
CA GLY A 102 -3.95 1.05 -1.10
C GLY A 102 -4.16 2.19 -2.11
N TYR A 103 -3.44 3.30 -1.99
CA TYR A 103 -3.46 4.35 -3.02
C TYR A 103 -2.95 3.84 -4.37
N LEU A 104 -1.89 3.01 -4.35
CA LEU A 104 -1.37 2.36 -5.55
C LEU A 104 -2.37 1.38 -6.15
N VAL A 105 -3.10 0.60 -5.33
CA VAL A 105 -4.19 -0.29 -5.81
C VAL A 105 -5.26 0.51 -6.53
N MET A 106 -5.72 1.63 -5.95
CA MET A 106 -6.74 2.49 -6.57
C MET A 106 -6.21 3.18 -7.84
N GLU A 107 -4.95 3.58 -7.87
CA GLU A 107 -4.32 4.13 -9.06
C GLU A 107 -4.16 3.07 -10.16
N TRP A 108 -3.85 1.82 -9.79
CA TRP A 108 -3.81 0.70 -10.73
C TRP A 108 -5.19 0.41 -11.32
N LEU A 109 -6.22 0.37 -10.48
CA LEU A 109 -7.61 0.19 -10.93
C LEU A 109 -8.02 1.27 -11.95
N ARG A 110 -7.57 2.51 -11.75
CA ARG A 110 -7.83 3.64 -12.67
C ARG A 110 -7.12 3.47 -14.03
N LYS A 111 -5.88 2.95 -14.03
CA LYS A 111 -5.04 2.90 -15.23
C LYS A 111 -5.21 1.62 -16.04
N ASP A 112 -5.21 0.46 -15.37
CA ASP A 112 -5.23 -0.85 -16.02
C ASP A 112 -5.96 -1.90 -15.16
N PRO A 113 -7.29 -1.86 -15.11
CA PRO A 113 -8.08 -2.80 -14.31
C PRO A 113 -8.04 -4.25 -14.84
N GLN A 114 -7.60 -4.49 -16.08
CA GLN A 114 -7.75 -5.79 -16.74
C GLN A 114 -6.90 -6.89 -16.10
N MET A 115 -5.76 -6.55 -15.52
CA MET A 115 -4.93 -7.50 -14.78
C MET A 115 -5.55 -7.92 -13.43
N LEU A 116 -6.51 -7.15 -12.91
CA LEU A 116 -7.03 -7.34 -11.57
C LEU A 116 -8.14 -8.39 -11.56
N ALA A 117 -7.98 -9.42 -10.72
CA ALA A 117 -9.01 -10.42 -10.41
C ALA A 117 -9.77 -10.07 -9.11
N GLY A 118 -9.18 -9.27 -8.26
CA GLY A 118 -9.73 -8.77 -7.01
C GLY A 118 -8.78 -7.77 -6.36
N ILE A 119 -9.30 -6.91 -5.49
CA ILE A 119 -8.53 -5.89 -4.78
C ILE A 119 -8.74 -5.98 -3.27
N ALA A 120 -7.67 -5.75 -2.49
CA ALA A 120 -7.76 -5.59 -1.05
C ALA A 120 -7.21 -4.22 -0.63
N LEU A 121 -8.04 -3.42 0.01
CA LEU A 121 -7.76 -2.07 0.49
C LEU A 121 -7.64 -2.14 2.02
N CYS A 122 -6.40 -2.08 2.53
CA CYS A 122 -6.10 -2.24 3.93
C CYS A 122 -5.68 -0.89 4.53
N ASP A 123 -6.31 -0.47 5.64
CA ASP A 123 -5.94 0.73 6.40
C ASP A 123 -5.65 1.94 5.48
N THR A 124 -6.53 2.20 4.54
CA THR A 124 -6.37 3.22 3.50
C THR A 124 -7.63 4.05 3.32
N LYS A 125 -7.60 5.02 2.43
CA LYS A 125 -8.75 5.88 2.10
C LYS A 125 -8.75 6.26 0.63
N ALA A 126 -9.94 6.45 0.07
CA ALA A 126 -10.10 6.84 -1.33
C ALA A 126 -10.08 8.36 -1.54
N THR A 127 -10.42 9.13 -0.50
CA THR A 127 -10.50 10.58 -0.62
C THR A 127 -9.13 11.24 -0.84
N ALA A 128 -9.07 12.29 -1.64
CA ALA A 128 -7.91 13.17 -1.71
C ALA A 128 -7.61 13.78 -0.32
N ASP A 129 -6.36 14.17 -0.09
CA ASP A 129 -6.03 14.86 1.15
C ASP A 129 -6.79 16.19 1.26
N ALA A 130 -7.41 16.43 2.42
CA ALA A 130 -7.93 17.74 2.76
C ALA A 130 -6.80 18.80 2.68
N PRO A 131 -7.11 20.08 2.40
CA PRO A 131 -6.09 21.11 2.19
C PRO A 131 -5.03 21.20 3.27
N ALA A 132 -5.41 21.04 4.55
CA ALA A 132 -4.46 21.08 5.67
C ALA A 132 -3.53 19.87 5.69
N ALA A 133 -4.04 18.66 5.43
CA ALA A 133 -3.24 17.43 5.36
C ALA A 133 -2.27 17.49 4.16
N ARG A 134 -2.75 17.93 3.00
CA ARG A 134 -1.93 18.16 1.81
C ARG A 134 -0.80 19.15 2.10
N GLN A 135 -1.12 20.28 2.73
CA GLN A 135 -0.13 21.29 3.09
C GLN A 135 0.92 20.73 4.05
N GLY A 136 0.51 19.98 5.09
CA GLY A 136 1.43 19.35 6.04
C GLY A 136 2.41 18.36 5.38
N ARG A 137 1.95 17.61 4.34
CA ARG A 137 2.86 16.75 3.56
C ARG A 137 3.89 17.57 2.78
N LEU A 138 3.48 18.65 2.12
CA LEU A 138 4.38 19.53 1.36
C LEU A 138 5.38 20.24 2.27
N GLU A 139 4.98 20.65 3.46
CA GLU A 139 5.87 21.24 4.47
C GLU A 139 6.90 20.22 4.98
N MET A 140 6.46 18.97 5.24
CA MET A 140 7.39 17.90 5.63
C MET A 140 8.40 17.63 4.52
N ALA A 141 7.96 17.53 3.26
CA ALA A 141 8.85 17.34 2.13
C ALA A 141 9.87 18.48 2.00
N ALA A 142 9.41 19.73 2.08
CA ALA A 142 10.28 20.91 2.00
C ALA A 142 11.29 20.98 3.16
N ALA A 143 10.88 20.64 4.39
CA ALA A 143 11.78 20.60 5.53
C ALA A 143 12.91 19.57 5.34
N ILE A 144 12.56 18.36 4.86
CA ILE A 144 13.53 17.29 4.59
C ILE A 144 14.47 17.66 3.43
N GLU A 145 13.95 18.27 2.38
CA GLU A 145 14.77 18.73 1.24
C GLU A 145 15.75 19.83 1.64
N SER A 146 15.35 20.71 2.58
CA SER A 146 16.20 21.76 3.14
C SER A 146 17.27 21.24 4.09
N ASP A 147 16.90 20.28 4.94
CA ASP A 147 17.81 19.62 5.88
C ASP A 147 17.48 18.12 5.98
N PRO A 148 18.16 17.25 5.24
CA PRO A 148 17.93 15.82 5.27
C PRO A 148 18.11 15.17 6.66
N THR A 149 18.85 15.79 7.56
CA THR A 149 19.14 15.22 8.89
C THR A 149 17.93 15.20 9.83
N VAL A 150 16.90 16.00 9.54
CA VAL A 150 15.67 16.06 10.36
C VAL A 150 14.72 14.90 10.09
N THR A 151 14.93 14.09 9.04
CA THR A 151 13.97 13.10 8.55
C THR A 151 13.50 12.12 9.60
N ALA A 152 14.43 11.40 10.24
CA ALA A 152 14.08 10.42 11.27
C ALA A 152 13.36 11.07 12.46
N GLY A 153 13.78 12.27 12.87
CA GLY A 153 13.13 13.05 13.92
C GLY A 153 11.69 13.40 13.58
N LEU A 154 11.45 13.91 12.37
CA LEU A 154 10.09 14.25 11.90
C LEU A 154 9.18 13.02 11.82
N LEU A 155 9.68 11.89 11.34
CA LEU A 155 8.92 10.65 11.27
C LEU A 155 8.55 10.15 12.67
N ARG A 156 9.49 10.15 13.61
CA ARG A 156 9.22 9.72 14.99
C ARG A 156 8.27 10.66 15.73
N GLU A 157 8.36 11.96 15.48
CA GLU A 157 7.52 12.97 16.16
C GLU A 157 6.10 13.01 15.59
N ARG A 158 5.94 12.95 14.25
CA ARG A 158 4.67 13.23 13.58
C ARG A 158 3.95 12.00 13.07
N VAL A 159 4.68 10.92 12.76
CA VAL A 159 4.12 9.72 12.13
C VAL A 159 4.00 8.57 13.13
N LEU A 160 5.06 8.28 13.91
CA LEU A 160 5.05 7.16 14.84
C LEU A 160 3.87 7.17 15.83
N PRO A 161 3.45 8.31 16.41
CA PRO A 161 2.34 8.32 17.38
C PRO A 161 0.98 7.92 16.81
N VAL A 162 0.80 8.01 15.50
CA VAL A 162 -0.49 7.78 14.83
C VAL A 162 -0.51 6.58 13.88
N ILE A 163 0.67 6.05 13.53
CA ILE A 163 0.78 4.95 12.56
C ILE A 163 0.54 3.57 13.18
N VAL A 164 0.64 3.42 14.49
CA VAL A 164 0.28 2.20 15.22
C VAL A 164 -0.77 2.51 16.27
N GLY A 165 -1.61 1.52 16.59
CA GLY A 165 -2.70 1.65 17.54
C GLY A 165 -2.23 1.79 18.98
N GLU A 166 -3.13 2.29 19.85
CA GLU A 166 -2.88 2.44 21.28
C GLU A 166 -2.52 1.11 21.97
N THR A 167 -3.16 0.02 21.57
CA THR A 167 -2.85 -1.33 22.05
C THR A 167 -1.40 -1.72 21.73
N THR A 168 -0.93 -1.40 20.53
CA THR A 168 0.43 -1.67 20.09
C THR A 168 1.44 -0.82 20.86
N HIS A 169 1.16 0.48 21.03
CA HIS A 169 2.00 1.34 21.86
C HIS A 169 2.12 0.84 23.30
N ALA A 170 1.04 0.33 23.88
CA ALA A 170 1.02 -0.12 25.28
C ALA A 170 1.63 -1.51 25.48
N HIS A 171 1.51 -2.44 24.52
CA HIS A 171 1.73 -3.87 24.76
C HIS A 171 2.60 -4.59 23.73
N ARG A 172 2.98 -3.95 22.59
CA ARG A 172 3.74 -4.58 21.51
C ARG A 172 4.97 -3.74 21.15
N THR A 173 5.87 -3.60 22.11
CA THR A 173 7.07 -2.75 21.97
C THR A 173 7.98 -3.19 20.83
N GLU A 174 7.97 -4.48 20.47
CA GLU A 174 8.70 -5.04 19.34
C GLU A 174 8.18 -4.50 18.00
N VAL A 175 6.86 -4.32 17.86
CA VAL A 175 6.26 -3.71 16.66
C VAL A 175 6.63 -2.23 16.55
N VAL A 176 6.56 -1.50 17.68
CA VAL A 176 7.00 -0.09 17.73
C VAL A 176 8.48 0.03 17.36
N ALA A 177 9.34 -0.86 17.87
CA ALA A 177 10.76 -0.88 17.54
C ALA A 177 11.00 -1.19 16.05
N LEU A 178 10.25 -2.13 15.47
CA LEU A 178 10.32 -2.46 14.05
C LEU A 178 9.98 -1.25 13.17
N VAL A 179 8.85 -0.60 13.45
CA VAL A 179 8.41 0.60 12.71
C VAL A 179 9.42 1.74 12.85
N THR A 180 9.95 1.95 14.07
CA THR A 180 11.00 2.94 14.31
C THR A 180 12.26 2.62 13.49
N GLY A 181 12.63 1.34 13.39
CA GLY A 181 13.77 0.91 12.57
C GLY A 181 13.60 1.24 11.09
N TRP A 182 12.39 1.06 10.53
CA TRP A 182 12.10 1.51 9.15
C TRP A 182 12.19 3.03 8.99
N MET A 183 11.67 3.79 9.94
CA MET A 183 11.76 5.26 9.92
C MET A 183 13.20 5.75 9.97
N ASP A 184 14.06 5.08 10.75
CA ASP A 184 15.48 5.43 10.87
C ASP A 184 16.30 5.06 9.63
N ALA A 185 15.91 3.98 8.95
CA ALA A 185 16.57 3.52 7.74
C ALA A 185 16.10 4.24 6.47
N ALA A 186 14.97 4.96 6.53
CA ALA A 186 14.36 5.58 5.37
C ALA A 186 15.23 6.70 4.81
N ALA A 187 15.53 6.64 3.51
CA ALA A 187 16.29 7.67 2.82
C ALA A 187 15.51 9.00 2.75
N PRO A 188 16.12 10.14 3.11
CA PRO A 188 15.44 11.44 3.12
C PRO A 188 14.75 11.78 1.80
N GLN A 189 15.42 11.57 0.67
CA GLN A 189 14.87 11.83 -0.65
C GLN A 189 13.63 10.99 -0.94
N THR A 190 13.59 9.72 -0.49
CA THR A 190 12.43 8.84 -0.63
C THR A 190 11.25 9.38 0.16
N ILE A 191 11.47 9.78 1.41
CA ILE A 191 10.42 10.35 2.26
C ILE A 191 9.83 11.61 1.64
N ALA A 192 10.67 12.57 1.21
CA ALA A 192 10.22 13.79 0.56
C ALA A 192 9.44 13.50 -0.73
N TRP A 193 9.93 12.57 -1.55
CA TRP A 193 9.28 12.14 -2.79
C TRP A 193 7.87 11.59 -2.53
N TYR A 194 7.72 10.64 -1.58
CA TYR A 194 6.40 10.07 -1.27
C TYR A 194 5.45 11.07 -0.63
N GLN A 195 5.94 11.99 0.20
CA GLN A 195 5.10 13.06 0.74
C GLN A 195 4.51 13.92 -0.38
N ARG A 196 5.30 14.26 -1.40
CA ARG A 196 4.81 15.01 -2.58
C ARG A 196 3.86 14.18 -3.43
N ALA A 197 4.18 12.92 -3.70
CA ALA A 197 3.33 12.01 -4.49
C ALA A 197 1.96 11.80 -3.82
N MET A 198 1.94 11.57 -2.50
CA MET A 198 0.68 11.44 -1.75
C MET A 198 -0.12 12.74 -1.71
N ALA A 199 0.56 13.90 -1.60
CA ALA A 199 -0.11 15.22 -1.63
C ALA A 199 -0.75 15.54 -3.00
N ALA A 200 -0.24 14.94 -4.07
CA ALA A 200 -0.72 15.14 -5.43
C ALA A 200 -1.80 14.13 -5.86
N ARG A 201 -2.05 13.08 -5.07
CA ARG A 201 -3.00 12.03 -5.46
C ARG A 201 -4.43 12.58 -5.60
N PRO A 202 -5.16 12.19 -6.64
CA PRO A 202 -6.55 12.56 -6.79
C PRO A 202 -7.46 11.78 -5.81
N ASP A 203 -8.71 12.17 -5.73
CA ASP A 203 -9.80 11.36 -5.18
C ASP A 203 -10.00 10.11 -6.05
N SER A 204 -10.36 8.99 -5.42
CA SER A 204 -10.54 7.70 -6.08
C SER A 204 -11.93 7.09 -5.88
N LEU A 205 -12.89 7.83 -5.30
CA LEU A 205 -14.25 7.30 -5.08
C LEU A 205 -14.94 6.95 -6.40
N ASP A 206 -14.82 7.79 -7.43
CA ASP A 206 -15.37 7.48 -8.76
C ASP A 206 -14.69 6.23 -9.37
N THR A 207 -13.38 6.08 -9.17
CA THR A 207 -12.65 4.88 -9.60
C THR A 207 -13.16 3.62 -8.91
N LEU A 208 -13.46 3.69 -7.60
CA LEU A 208 -14.05 2.57 -6.86
C LEU A 208 -15.49 2.27 -7.30
N ALA A 209 -16.28 3.29 -7.68
CA ALA A 209 -17.63 3.10 -8.20
C ALA A 209 -17.67 2.36 -9.55
N GLU A 210 -16.58 2.45 -10.31
CA GLU A 210 -16.39 1.74 -11.58
C GLU A 210 -15.74 0.35 -11.41
N CYS A 211 -15.33 -0.02 -10.17
CA CYS A 211 -14.70 -1.31 -9.89
C CYS A 211 -15.67 -2.47 -10.15
N GLU A 212 -15.29 -3.39 -11.04
CA GLU A 212 -16.09 -4.56 -11.41
C GLU A 212 -15.58 -5.86 -10.76
N VAL A 213 -14.42 -5.81 -10.08
CA VAL A 213 -13.86 -6.99 -9.42
C VAL A 213 -14.21 -7.00 -7.93
N PRO A 214 -14.26 -8.19 -7.30
CA PRO A 214 -14.47 -8.28 -5.85
C PRO A 214 -13.43 -7.47 -5.06
N ALA A 215 -13.88 -6.82 -4.00
CA ALA A 215 -13.06 -6.01 -3.13
C ALA A 215 -13.11 -6.47 -1.66
N LEU A 216 -11.98 -6.40 -0.96
CA LEU A 216 -11.89 -6.46 0.49
C LEU A 216 -11.50 -5.08 1.00
N VAL A 217 -12.27 -4.54 1.93
CA VAL A 217 -11.90 -3.39 2.75
C VAL A 217 -11.57 -3.91 4.15
N LEU A 218 -10.32 -3.75 4.56
CA LEU A 218 -9.81 -4.20 5.85
C LEU A 218 -9.33 -2.99 6.64
N TRP A 219 -9.71 -2.89 7.92
CA TRP A 219 -9.45 -1.70 8.70
C TRP A 219 -9.11 -2.05 10.15
N GLY A 220 -8.01 -1.50 10.65
CA GLY A 220 -7.63 -1.56 12.06
C GLY A 220 -8.58 -0.72 12.92
N GLU A 221 -9.17 -1.33 13.95
CA GLU A 221 -10.15 -0.69 14.84
C GLU A 221 -9.64 0.63 15.45
N GLN A 222 -8.32 0.75 15.64
CA GLN A 222 -7.64 1.89 16.25
C GLN A 222 -6.91 2.78 15.22
N ASP A 223 -7.19 2.60 13.92
CA ASP A 223 -6.59 3.41 12.87
C ASP A 223 -7.19 4.83 12.90
N SER A 224 -6.35 5.79 13.27
CA SER A 224 -6.68 7.23 13.30
C SER A 224 -6.26 7.99 12.03
N MET A 225 -5.52 7.36 11.10
CA MET A 225 -5.06 7.97 9.85
C MET A 225 -6.05 7.79 8.71
N SER A 226 -6.79 6.67 8.72
CA SER A 226 -7.92 6.41 7.83
C SER A 226 -9.13 5.95 8.68
N ASP A 227 -9.91 6.90 9.17
CA ASP A 227 -10.95 6.64 10.14
C ASP A 227 -12.15 5.84 9.57
N ARG A 228 -13.09 5.48 10.44
CA ARG A 228 -14.26 4.68 10.08
C ARG A 228 -15.12 5.32 8.99
N SER A 229 -15.17 6.64 8.91
CA SER A 229 -15.95 7.35 7.89
C SER A 229 -15.34 7.22 6.51
N GLU A 230 -14.00 7.21 6.40
CA GLU A 230 -13.29 6.94 5.15
C GLU A 230 -13.56 5.50 4.64
N GLN A 231 -13.62 4.52 5.55
CA GLN A 231 -13.97 3.14 5.20
C GLN A 231 -15.40 3.07 4.65
N GLN A 232 -16.34 3.79 5.29
CA GLN A 232 -17.73 3.82 4.83
C GLN A 232 -17.87 4.42 3.43
N LEU A 233 -17.13 5.50 3.12
CA LEU A 233 -17.13 6.08 1.77
C LEU A 233 -16.65 5.09 0.71
N MET A 234 -15.60 4.31 1.00
CA MET A 234 -15.13 3.26 0.08
C MET A 234 -16.19 2.15 -0.10
N LEU A 235 -16.83 1.72 0.99
CA LEU A 235 -17.87 0.70 0.94
C LEU A 235 -19.11 1.17 0.17
N ASP A 236 -19.49 2.44 0.31
CA ASP A 236 -20.64 3.01 -0.40
C ASP A 236 -20.36 3.15 -1.91
N ALA A 237 -19.09 3.33 -2.30
CA ALA A 237 -18.67 3.41 -3.69
C ALA A 237 -18.54 2.03 -4.36
N LEU A 238 -18.01 1.03 -3.66
CA LEU A 238 -17.76 -0.31 -4.20
C LEU A 238 -19.06 -1.12 -4.38
N ARG A 239 -19.18 -1.84 -5.51
CA ARG A 239 -20.38 -2.66 -5.82
C ARG A 239 -20.37 -4.02 -5.13
N ASP A 240 -19.20 -4.64 -4.99
CA ASP A 240 -18.99 -5.96 -4.38
C ASP A 240 -17.82 -5.88 -3.40
N ALA A 241 -18.12 -5.52 -2.16
CA ALA A 241 -17.12 -5.32 -1.12
C ALA A 241 -17.44 -6.10 0.14
N ARG A 242 -16.45 -6.84 0.63
CA ARG A 242 -16.42 -7.37 2.00
C ARG A 242 -15.70 -6.37 2.90
N PHE A 243 -16.25 -6.11 4.08
CA PHE A 243 -15.63 -5.28 5.10
C PHE A 243 -15.22 -6.11 6.32
N THR A 244 -14.01 -5.91 6.81
CA THR A 244 -13.51 -6.56 8.02
C THR A 244 -12.79 -5.54 8.92
N VAL A 245 -13.11 -5.58 10.21
CA VAL A 245 -12.45 -4.80 11.25
C VAL A 245 -11.43 -5.69 11.96
N ILE A 246 -10.20 -5.23 12.07
CA ILE A 246 -9.11 -5.92 12.80
C ILE A 246 -9.02 -5.35 14.20
N ALA A 247 -9.43 -6.15 15.19
CA ALA A 247 -9.49 -5.74 16.58
C ALA A 247 -8.09 -5.42 17.15
N GLY A 248 -8.00 -4.33 17.92
CA GLY A 248 -6.78 -3.93 18.62
C GLY A 248 -5.60 -3.59 17.73
N ALA A 249 -5.84 -3.30 16.45
CA ALA A 249 -4.83 -2.86 15.49
C ALA A 249 -5.08 -1.40 15.07
N GLY A 250 -4.01 -0.66 14.85
CA GLY A 250 -4.02 0.67 14.26
C GLY A 250 -3.81 0.62 12.75
N HIS A 251 -3.06 1.61 12.22
CA HIS A 251 -2.86 1.82 10.79
C HIS A 251 -1.95 0.79 10.10
N LEU A 252 -1.15 0.04 10.85
CA LEU A 252 -0.31 -1.03 10.31
C LEU A 252 -0.86 -2.40 10.73
N SER A 253 -2.15 -2.65 10.48
CA SER A 253 -2.85 -3.85 10.94
C SER A 253 -2.13 -5.16 10.58
N ALA A 254 -1.45 -5.21 9.44
CA ALA A 254 -0.69 -6.37 8.96
C ALA A 254 0.42 -6.83 9.91
N ILE A 255 1.04 -5.89 10.66
CA ILE A 255 2.06 -6.23 11.67
C ILE A 255 1.53 -6.11 13.09
N GLU A 256 0.43 -5.40 13.31
CA GLU A 256 -0.18 -5.24 14.63
C GLU A 256 -1.08 -6.44 15.01
N ASN A 257 -1.79 -7.02 14.05
CA ASN A 257 -2.56 -8.25 14.23
C ASN A 257 -2.40 -9.16 13.00
N PRO A 258 -1.19 -9.75 12.82
CA PRO A 258 -0.84 -10.48 11.59
C PRO A 258 -1.69 -11.71 11.33
N ALA A 259 -2.19 -12.37 12.37
CA ALA A 259 -2.98 -13.60 12.24
C ALA A 259 -4.35 -13.33 11.61
N ASP A 260 -5.05 -12.30 12.11
CA ASP A 260 -6.38 -11.94 11.60
C ASP A 260 -6.27 -11.40 10.18
N VAL A 261 -5.29 -10.52 9.91
CA VAL A 261 -5.06 -10.00 8.55
C VAL A 261 -4.71 -11.12 7.57
N GLY A 262 -3.85 -12.07 7.95
CA GLY A 262 -3.49 -13.21 7.11
C GLY A 262 -4.72 -14.10 6.79
N SER A 263 -5.55 -14.36 7.80
CA SER A 263 -6.78 -15.15 7.64
C SER A 263 -7.79 -14.47 6.71
N GLU A 264 -7.97 -13.16 6.83
CA GLU A 264 -8.91 -12.40 6.02
C GLU A 264 -8.45 -12.26 4.56
N LEU A 265 -7.15 -12.00 4.32
CA LEU A 265 -6.58 -11.99 2.98
C LEU A 265 -6.70 -13.36 2.30
N LEU A 266 -6.43 -14.45 3.03
CA LEU A 266 -6.58 -15.81 2.51
C LEU A 266 -8.06 -16.12 2.17
N ALA A 267 -8.99 -15.80 3.06
CA ALA A 267 -10.42 -16.03 2.84
C ALA A 267 -10.92 -15.26 1.61
N PHE A 268 -10.48 -14.01 1.44
CA PHE A 268 -10.78 -13.19 0.28
C PHE A 268 -10.20 -13.80 -1.00
N ALA A 269 -8.90 -14.11 -1.03
CA ALA A 269 -8.25 -14.69 -2.18
C ALA A 269 -8.93 -16.01 -2.64
N GLN A 270 -9.30 -16.87 -1.69
CA GLN A 270 -10.05 -18.10 -1.97
C GLN A 270 -11.46 -17.84 -2.54
N ALA A 271 -12.14 -16.79 -2.07
CA ALA A 271 -13.45 -16.41 -2.61
C ALA A 271 -13.33 -15.94 -4.08
N VAL A 272 -12.35 -15.08 -4.37
CA VAL A 272 -12.05 -14.63 -5.74
C VAL A 272 -11.71 -15.81 -6.65
N ARG A 273 -10.88 -16.75 -6.19
CA ARG A 273 -10.52 -17.94 -6.98
C ARG A 273 -11.74 -18.76 -7.36
N ARG A 274 -12.67 -18.99 -6.43
CA ARG A 274 -13.92 -19.74 -6.72
C ARG A 274 -14.79 -19.03 -7.74
N SER A 275 -14.95 -17.72 -7.65
CA SER A 275 -15.80 -16.95 -8.59
C SER A 275 -15.21 -16.86 -10.00
N THR A 276 -13.88 -16.97 -10.16
CA THR A 276 -13.20 -16.86 -11.45
C THR A 276 -12.96 -18.21 -12.14
N LEU A 277 -13.07 -19.33 -11.42
CA LEU A 277 -12.85 -20.69 -11.94
C LEU A 277 -14.14 -21.47 -12.15
N ASP A 278 -15.23 -21.11 -11.47
CA ASP A 278 -16.53 -21.81 -11.53
C ASP A 278 -17.56 -21.07 -12.44
N GLY A 279 -17.15 -20.03 -13.13
CA GLY A 279 -17.90 -19.26 -14.14
C GLY A 279 -17.22 -19.30 -15.50
#